data_92bb757cf8c7464523973a9e87bc8a70
#
_entry.id   92bb757cf8c7464523973a9e87bc8a70
#
_cell.length_a   1.000
_cell.length_b   1.000
_cell.length_c   1.000
_cell.angle_alpha   90.00
_cell.angle_beta   90.00
_cell.angle_gamma   90.00
#
_symmetry.space_group_name_H-M   'P 1'
#
loop_
_entity.id
_entity.type
_entity.pdbx_description
1 polymer ?
#
loop_
_entity_poly.entity_id
_entity_poly.type
_entity_poly.pdbx_seq_one_letter_code
_entity_poly.pdbx_strand_id
1 'polypeptide(L)'
;MDYGLKSRIASILKPNNGRGVMLAVDHGYFLGPTEKLEVPKRTIAPIVKYCDSLMVTRGIVRSSVDPNFPVPIVLRVSGGASIIGEDLSNEEITTSIKDAIRINATAVTMSIFVGAKYEHKSLVSLGNLVNEAEEYGLPVLAVTAVGKELAKRDARYLSLSCRIAAEFGAHMVKTYYCDDFQKVVASCPVPIIVAGGPKIPERDALELTYNSIRAGAAGVDMGRNIWQSQYPVAMIRAVRAIVHSNYNLDQAYKMFQQLAKGQPPQQNGGNFNQNRPNPNQNRPNQPRPQQNQNRPQGNRPNQNRNQNRPQGNRPNPNQNRPQGNRPNPNQNRPNQPRPQQNQPQNRPNPNQTKQNPNQQRPQNKPSQQKPNQGKPNQNKPQQKQPQRPAQAKPPQKPQNKKPAQAKQQPKPAAQPATPAPAASKPQ
;
A
#
# COMPACT_ATOMS: atom_id res chain seq x y z
N MET A 1 20.36 -6.56 -2.21
CA MET A 1 19.76 -5.52 -1.33
C MET A 1 20.89 -4.73 -0.68
N ASP A 2 20.96 -3.43 -0.96
CA ASP A 2 21.98 -2.55 -0.42
C ASP A 2 21.77 -2.21 1.07
N TYR A 3 22.71 -1.47 1.67
CA TYR A 3 22.63 -1.06 3.08
C TYR A 3 21.43 -0.15 3.34
N GLY A 4 21.13 0.78 2.42
CA GLY A 4 20.02 1.71 2.57
C GLY A 4 18.67 1.02 2.65
N LEU A 5 18.41 0.06 1.78
CA LEU A 5 17.22 -0.79 1.81
C LEU A 5 17.12 -1.58 3.12
N LYS A 6 18.21 -2.27 3.53
CA LYS A 6 18.23 -3.05 4.78
C LYS A 6 17.96 -2.18 6.00
N SER A 7 18.59 -1.02 6.10
CA SER A 7 18.41 -0.07 7.21
C SER A 7 16.98 0.44 7.32
N ARG A 8 16.36 0.80 6.18
CA ARG A 8 14.97 1.26 6.15
C ARG A 8 13.98 0.15 6.51
N ILE A 9 14.16 -1.07 5.99
CA ILE A 9 13.34 -2.22 6.39
C ILE A 9 13.48 -2.48 7.89
N ALA A 10 14.69 -2.45 8.45
CA ALA A 10 14.95 -2.65 9.87
C ALA A 10 14.33 -1.57 10.76
N SER A 11 14.08 -0.37 10.25
CA SER A 11 13.35 0.66 11.00
C SER A 11 11.84 0.39 11.06
N ILE A 12 11.28 -0.34 10.10
CA ILE A 12 9.87 -0.76 10.04
C ILE A 12 9.65 -2.09 10.75
N LEU A 13 10.45 -3.10 10.40
CA LEU A 13 10.46 -4.42 11.01
C LEU A 13 11.63 -4.50 11.97
N LYS A 14 11.34 -4.44 13.29
CA LYS A 14 12.38 -4.27 14.31
C LYS A 14 13.39 -5.44 14.32
N PRO A 15 14.69 -5.16 14.35
CA PRO A 15 15.72 -6.20 14.21
C PRO A 15 15.71 -7.27 15.29
N ASN A 16 15.20 -6.94 16.48
CA ASN A 16 15.16 -7.87 17.62
C ASN A 16 14.24 -9.08 17.41
N ASN A 17 13.20 -8.95 16.58
CA ASN A 17 12.26 -10.04 16.31
C ASN A 17 11.76 -10.09 14.86
N GLY A 18 12.23 -9.21 13.98
CA GLY A 18 11.80 -9.14 12.58
C GLY A 18 10.34 -8.69 12.38
N ARG A 19 9.72 -8.07 13.40
CA ARG A 19 8.30 -7.74 13.41
C ARG A 19 8.03 -6.24 13.49
N GLY A 20 6.82 -5.84 13.05
CA GLY A 20 6.40 -4.45 13.10
C GLY A 20 4.90 -4.26 13.34
N VAL A 21 4.55 -3.17 14.02
CA VAL A 21 3.20 -2.64 14.14
C VAL A 21 3.11 -1.39 13.30
N MET A 22 2.47 -1.47 12.15
CA MET A 22 2.19 -0.34 11.26
C MET A 22 0.81 0.22 11.55
N LEU A 23 0.68 1.53 11.58
CA LEU A 23 -0.59 2.24 11.76
C LEU A 23 -1.05 2.80 10.40
N ALA A 24 -2.15 2.26 9.85
CA ALA A 24 -2.71 2.72 8.59
C ALA A 24 -3.67 3.89 8.79
N VAL A 25 -3.34 5.06 8.22
CA VAL A 25 -4.18 6.26 8.20
C VAL A 25 -4.32 6.85 6.79
N ASP A 26 -4.02 6.05 5.79
CA ASP A 26 -4.10 6.42 4.37
C ASP A 26 -5.52 6.34 3.80
N HIS A 27 -6.50 5.79 4.52
CA HIS A 27 -7.85 5.47 4.02
C HIS A 27 -8.57 6.64 3.33
N GLY A 28 -8.27 7.88 3.71
CA GLY A 28 -8.89 9.06 3.14
C GLY A 28 -8.66 9.26 1.64
N TYR A 29 -7.66 8.60 1.04
CA TYR A 29 -7.34 8.78 -0.37
C TYR A 29 -8.43 8.22 -1.30
N PHE A 30 -9.24 7.25 -0.81
CA PHE A 30 -10.35 6.67 -1.56
C PHE A 30 -11.70 6.75 -0.84
N LEU A 31 -11.72 6.84 0.51
CA LEU A 31 -12.95 6.94 1.31
C LEU A 31 -13.35 8.40 1.59
N GLY A 32 -12.44 9.36 1.45
CA GLY A 32 -12.64 10.71 1.93
C GLY A 32 -12.63 10.78 3.48
N PRO A 33 -13.33 11.75 4.10
CA PRO A 33 -13.47 11.81 5.55
C PRO A 33 -14.25 10.60 6.04
N THR A 34 -13.65 9.85 6.96
CA THR A 34 -14.25 8.65 7.52
C THR A 34 -14.30 8.76 9.04
N GLU A 35 -15.22 8.04 9.69
CA GLU A 35 -15.46 8.08 11.13
C GLU A 35 -14.13 8.00 11.91
N LYS A 36 -13.92 8.94 12.84
CA LYS A 36 -12.71 9.14 13.67
C LYS A 36 -11.41 9.41 12.89
N LEU A 37 -11.49 9.64 11.59
CA LEU A 37 -10.37 10.11 10.75
C LEU A 37 -10.75 11.40 9.97
N GLU A 38 -11.82 12.09 10.37
CA GLU A 38 -12.25 13.36 9.78
C GLU A 38 -11.20 14.46 10.01
N VAL A 39 -10.52 14.41 11.18
CA VAL A 39 -9.40 15.29 11.53
C VAL A 39 -8.18 14.44 11.86
N PRO A 40 -7.38 14.04 10.84
CA PRO A 40 -6.30 13.05 11.00
C PRO A 40 -5.30 13.42 12.10
N LYS A 41 -4.97 14.71 12.27
CA LYS A 41 -4.06 15.17 13.32
C LYS A 41 -4.53 14.76 14.72
N ARG A 42 -5.84 14.87 15.01
CA ARG A 42 -6.40 14.49 16.32
C ARG A 42 -6.36 12.99 16.53
N THR A 43 -6.53 12.22 15.46
CA THR A 43 -6.52 10.76 15.51
C THR A 43 -5.10 10.22 15.64
N ILE A 44 -4.15 10.75 14.87
CA ILE A 44 -2.77 10.26 14.81
C ILE A 44 -1.99 10.59 16.09
N ALA A 45 -2.08 11.84 16.57
CA ALA A 45 -1.22 12.35 17.64
C ALA A 45 -1.17 11.48 18.92
N PRO A 46 -2.29 10.94 19.47
CA PRO A 46 -2.24 10.16 20.70
C PRO A 46 -1.66 8.76 20.54
N ILE A 47 -1.69 8.18 19.32
CA ILE A 47 -1.39 6.77 19.07
C ILE A 47 -0.09 6.54 18.31
N VAL A 48 0.40 7.50 17.54
CA VAL A 48 1.56 7.35 16.66
C VAL A 48 2.83 6.90 17.39
N LYS A 49 3.03 7.30 18.64
CA LYS A 49 4.18 6.90 19.46
C LYS A 49 4.22 5.42 19.83
N TYR A 50 3.15 4.69 19.59
CA TYR A 50 3.05 3.25 19.87
C TYR A 50 3.15 2.38 18.63
N CYS A 51 3.21 2.95 17.42
CA CYS A 51 3.50 2.20 16.21
C CYS A 51 5.00 2.19 15.89
N ASP A 52 5.42 1.25 15.05
CA ASP A 52 6.79 1.16 14.54
C ASP A 52 6.94 1.91 13.21
N SER A 53 5.83 2.07 12.48
CA SER A 53 5.75 2.86 11.26
C SER A 53 4.32 3.36 11.02
N LEU A 54 4.19 4.41 10.21
CA LEU A 54 2.93 5.06 9.88
C LEU A 54 2.69 4.98 8.36
N MET A 55 1.64 4.25 7.94
CA MET A 55 1.20 4.25 6.53
C MET A 55 0.25 5.42 6.30
N VAL A 56 0.62 6.31 5.38
CA VAL A 56 -0.03 7.61 5.25
C VAL A 56 0.15 8.19 3.83
N THR A 57 -0.74 9.07 3.39
CA THR A 57 -0.60 9.81 2.13
C THR A 57 0.23 11.09 2.31
N ARG A 58 0.80 11.62 1.21
CA ARG A 58 1.60 12.85 1.25
C ARG A 58 0.82 14.07 1.78
N GLY A 59 -0.48 14.14 1.48
CA GLY A 59 -1.34 15.23 1.95
C GLY A 59 -1.48 15.22 3.48
N ILE A 60 -1.65 14.04 4.05
CA ILE A 60 -1.81 13.86 5.49
C ILE A 60 -0.48 14.02 6.23
N VAL A 61 0.64 13.56 5.66
CA VAL A 61 1.97 13.84 6.25
C VAL A 61 2.15 15.35 6.42
N ARG A 62 1.92 16.13 5.36
CA ARG A 62 2.14 17.58 5.36
C ARG A 62 1.21 18.35 6.29
N SER A 63 -0.02 17.87 6.51
CA SER A 63 -1.05 18.61 7.27
C SER A 63 -1.27 18.11 8.69
N SER A 64 -0.89 16.87 9.00
CA SER A 64 -1.42 16.18 10.18
C SER A 64 -0.38 15.40 10.98
N VAL A 65 0.79 15.09 10.40
CA VAL A 65 1.89 14.43 11.13
C VAL A 65 2.80 15.51 11.71
N ASP A 66 3.13 15.38 13.00
CA ASP A 66 4.04 16.31 13.67
C ASP A 66 5.49 15.96 13.28
N PRO A 67 6.25 16.88 12.66
CA PRO A 67 7.63 16.62 12.25
C PRO A 67 8.60 16.43 13.44
N ASN A 68 8.23 16.88 14.64
CA ASN A 68 9.00 16.66 15.86
C ASN A 68 8.84 15.25 16.41
N PHE A 69 7.94 14.45 15.86
CA PHE A 69 7.71 13.08 16.27
C PHE A 69 8.27 12.10 15.21
N PRO A 70 9.49 11.61 15.38
CA PRO A 70 10.13 10.75 14.39
C PRO A 70 9.45 9.37 14.38
N VAL A 71 8.67 9.10 13.34
CA VAL A 71 8.09 7.80 13.04
C VAL A 71 8.46 7.42 11.60
N PRO A 72 8.92 6.19 11.33
CA PRO A 72 9.15 5.72 9.97
C PRO A 72 7.87 5.86 9.12
N ILE A 73 7.97 6.59 8.01
CA ILE A 73 6.84 6.85 7.11
C ILE A 73 6.83 5.83 5.98
N VAL A 74 5.74 5.08 5.86
CA VAL A 74 5.42 4.25 4.69
C VAL A 74 4.43 5.03 3.83
N LEU A 75 4.95 5.69 2.78
CA LEU A 75 4.19 6.67 2.02
C LEU A 75 3.33 5.99 0.95
N ARG A 76 2.01 6.17 1.01
CA ARG A 76 1.10 5.79 -0.08
C ARG A 76 1.38 6.64 -1.30
N VAL A 77 1.81 5.99 -2.41
CA VAL A 77 2.15 6.67 -3.67
C VAL A 77 1.15 6.39 -4.79
N SER A 78 0.27 5.39 -4.66
CA SER A 78 -0.80 5.12 -5.62
C SER A 78 -2.15 5.71 -5.19
N GLY A 79 -3.05 5.87 -6.13
CA GLY A 79 -4.40 6.35 -5.96
C GLY A 79 -5.03 6.72 -7.31
N GLY A 80 -6.18 7.40 -7.28
CA GLY A 80 -6.86 7.86 -8.50
C GLY A 80 -8.31 7.38 -8.61
N ALA A 81 -8.73 6.46 -7.72
CA ALA A 81 -10.11 5.99 -7.64
C ALA A 81 -10.72 6.31 -6.27
N SER A 82 -12.05 6.37 -6.19
CA SER A 82 -12.79 6.60 -4.95
C SER A 82 -13.95 5.62 -4.83
N ILE A 83 -14.52 5.49 -3.61
CA ILE A 83 -15.66 4.58 -3.35
C ILE A 83 -16.93 4.93 -4.14
N ILE A 84 -17.04 6.15 -4.66
CA ILE A 84 -18.15 6.59 -5.53
C ILE A 84 -17.84 6.42 -7.01
N GLY A 85 -16.59 6.08 -7.36
CA GLY A 85 -16.18 5.74 -8.72
C GLY A 85 -16.61 4.31 -9.11
N GLU A 86 -16.55 4.03 -10.40
CA GLU A 86 -16.99 2.74 -10.95
C GLU A 86 -16.11 1.56 -10.48
N ASP A 87 -14.79 1.77 -10.40
CA ASP A 87 -13.83 0.71 -10.14
C ASP A 87 -12.63 1.20 -9.32
N LEU A 88 -12.53 0.71 -8.09
CA LEU A 88 -11.41 1.03 -7.19
C LEU A 88 -10.06 0.48 -7.67
N SER A 89 -10.06 -0.49 -8.59
CA SER A 89 -8.81 -1.07 -9.11
C SER A 89 -8.11 -0.16 -10.14
N ASN A 90 -8.74 0.95 -10.56
CA ASN A 90 -8.15 1.90 -11.48
C ASN A 90 -7.28 2.93 -10.74
N GLU A 91 -6.18 2.45 -10.19
CA GLU A 91 -5.16 3.30 -9.54
C GLU A 91 -3.92 3.46 -10.42
N GLU A 92 -3.21 4.56 -10.19
CA GLU A 92 -1.88 4.87 -10.74
C GLU A 92 -0.97 5.49 -9.69
N ILE A 93 0.31 5.64 -10.05
CA ILE A 93 1.27 6.36 -9.21
C ILE A 93 0.94 7.86 -9.28
N THR A 94 0.57 8.42 -8.14
CA THR A 94 0.18 9.83 -7.96
C THR A 94 1.21 10.65 -7.20
N THR A 95 2.24 10.00 -6.65
CA THR A 95 3.32 10.64 -5.89
C THR A 95 4.65 10.06 -6.35
N SER A 96 5.55 10.90 -6.84
CA SER A 96 6.87 10.48 -7.33
C SER A 96 7.80 10.06 -6.19
N ILE A 97 8.82 9.26 -6.53
CA ILE A 97 9.90 8.90 -5.59
C ILE A 97 10.65 10.16 -5.09
N LYS A 98 10.85 11.15 -5.95
CA LYS A 98 11.46 12.45 -5.54
C LYS A 98 10.63 13.17 -4.46
N ASP A 99 9.30 13.10 -4.53
CA ASP A 99 8.42 13.64 -3.48
C ASP A 99 8.51 12.79 -2.19
N ALA A 100 8.59 11.46 -2.32
CA ALA A 100 8.78 10.57 -1.18
C ALA A 100 10.08 10.88 -0.42
N ILE A 101 11.18 11.12 -1.15
CA ILE A 101 12.46 11.52 -0.56
C ILE A 101 12.35 12.86 0.18
N ARG A 102 11.70 13.89 -0.44
CA ARG A 102 11.49 15.19 0.23
C ARG A 102 10.66 15.11 1.51
N ILE A 103 9.77 14.12 1.59
CA ILE A 103 8.95 13.84 2.78
C ILE A 103 9.74 13.03 3.82
N ASN A 104 10.94 12.58 3.48
CA ASN A 104 11.74 11.65 4.29
C ASN A 104 11.02 10.33 4.52
N ALA A 105 10.36 9.79 3.47
CA ALA A 105 9.70 8.50 3.54
C ALA A 105 10.73 7.38 3.76
N THR A 106 10.41 6.47 4.65
CA THR A 106 11.23 5.28 4.93
C THR A 106 10.95 4.17 3.92
N ALA A 107 9.72 4.09 3.42
CA ALA A 107 9.29 3.19 2.37
C ALA A 107 8.17 3.83 1.56
N VAL A 108 7.91 3.29 0.37
CA VAL A 108 6.73 3.63 -0.43
C VAL A 108 5.79 2.44 -0.54
N THR A 109 4.49 2.72 -0.74
CA THR A 109 3.49 1.66 -0.85
C THR A 109 2.48 1.97 -1.95
N MET A 110 2.07 0.93 -2.68
CA MET A 110 1.02 0.98 -3.68
C MET A 110 0.11 -0.25 -3.61
N SER A 111 -1.11 -0.12 -4.16
CA SER A 111 -2.02 -1.26 -4.30
C SER A 111 -1.78 -2.00 -5.61
N ILE A 112 -1.92 -3.32 -5.57
CA ILE A 112 -2.06 -4.19 -6.74
C ILE A 112 -3.39 -4.92 -6.69
N PHE A 113 -3.99 -5.19 -7.85
CA PHE A 113 -5.35 -5.69 -7.96
C PHE A 113 -5.38 -6.94 -8.83
N VAL A 114 -4.78 -8.04 -8.32
CA VAL A 114 -4.70 -9.33 -9.03
C VAL A 114 -6.11 -9.87 -9.29
N GLY A 115 -6.39 -10.24 -10.55
CA GLY A 115 -7.69 -10.72 -11.00
C GLY A 115 -8.76 -9.63 -11.20
N ALA A 116 -8.43 -8.33 -11.04
CA ALA A 116 -9.36 -7.23 -11.31
C ALA A 116 -9.19 -6.66 -12.73
N LYS A 117 -10.11 -5.79 -13.15
CA LYS A 117 -10.12 -5.18 -14.50
C LYS A 117 -8.80 -4.48 -14.86
N TYR A 118 -8.16 -3.83 -13.90
CA TYR A 118 -6.90 -3.09 -14.10
C TYR A 118 -5.67 -3.80 -13.53
N GLU A 119 -5.71 -5.15 -13.48
CA GLU A 119 -4.59 -5.98 -13.00
C GLU A 119 -3.28 -5.63 -13.69
N HIS A 120 -3.23 -5.73 -15.03
CA HIS A 120 -2.03 -5.46 -15.82
C HIS A 120 -1.42 -4.09 -15.48
N LYS A 121 -2.26 -3.05 -15.44
CA LYS A 121 -1.84 -1.68 -15.10
C LYS A 121 -1.19 -1.61 -13.73
N SER A 122 -1.81 -2.23 -12.72
CA SER A 122 -1.29 -2.21 -11.34
C SER A 122 0.02 -2.97 -11.20
N LEU A 123 0.18 -4.11 -11.88
CA LEU A 123 1.39 -4.92 -11.83
C LEU A 123 2.57 -4.25 -12.56
N VAL A 124 2.33 -3.68 -13.75
CA VAL A 124 3.37 -2.91 -14.47
C VAL A 124 3.78 -1.68 -13.67
N SER A 125 2.82 -0.98 -13.03
CA SER A 125 3.12 0.16 -12.15
C SER A 125 3.96 -0.26 -10.95
N LEU A 126 3.73 -1.47 -10.38
CA LEU A 126 4.56 -2.00 -9.31
C LEU A 126 6.01 -2.21 -9.76
N GLY A 127 6.23 -2.87 -10.89
CA GLY A 127 7.58 -3.09 -11.44
C GLY A 127 8.33 -1.78 -11.69
N ASN A 128 7.66 -0.79 -12.30
CA ASN A 128 8.25 0.53 -12.54
C ASN A 128 8.57 1.26 -11.23
N LEU A 129 7.68 1.19 -10.23
CA LEU A 129 7.91 1.79 -8.92
C LEU A 129 9.10 1.15 -8.20
N VAL A 130 9.24 -0.19 -8.27
CA VAL A 130 10.37 -0.90 -7.68
C VAL A 130 11.68 -0.45 -8.32
N ASN A 131 11.74 -0.41 -9.65
CA ASN A 131 12.94 0.03 -10.37
C ASN A 131 13.37 1.45 -9.95
N GLU A 132 12.42 2.41 -9.91
CA GLU A 132 12.73 3.79 -9.51
C GLU A 132 13.09 3.89 -8.02
N ALA A 133 12.39 3.15 -7.14
CA ALA A 133 12.62 3.19 -5.70
C ALA A 133 13.98 2.60 -5.29
N GLU A 134 14.43 1.54 -5.96
CA GLU A 134 15.72 0.89 -5.71
C GLU A 134 16.91 1.80 -6.02
N GLU A 135 16.81 2.70 -7.02
CA GLU A 135 17.85 3.70 -7.30
C GLU A 135 18.16 4.57 -6.05
N TYR A 136 17.19 4.74 -5.15
CA TYR A 136 17.31 5.54 -3.93
C TYR A 136 17.37 4.69 -2.66
N GLY A 137 17.42 3.38 -2.80
CA GLY A 137 17.40 2.46 -1.66
C GLY A 137 16.10 2.53 -0.85
N LEU A 138 14.96 2.89 -1.46
CA LEU A 138 13.64 2.93 -0.82
C LEU A 138 12.93 1.58 -0.96
N PRO A 139 12.55 0.91 0.15
CA PRO A 139 11.74 -0.29 0.07
C PRO A 139 10.35 -0.02 -0.49
N VAL A 140 9.83 -0.97 -1.26
CA VAL A 140 8.45 -0.96 -1.76
C VAL A 140 7.62 -1.99 -1.02
N LEU A 141 6.50 -1.56 -0.44
CA LEU A 141 5.47 -2.40 0.16
C LEU A 141 4.30 -2.51 -0.84
N ALA A 142 4.08 -3.70 -1.40
CA ALA A 142 2.90 -3.95 -2.24
C ALA A 142 1.69 -4.31 -1.37
N VAL A 143 0.54 -3.66 -1.60
CA VAL A 143 -0.72 -3.98 -0.93
C VAL A 143 -1.58 -4.79 -1.89
N THR A 144 -1.87 -6.06 -1.56
CA THR A 144 -2.81 -6.87 -2.33
C THR A 144 -4.23 -6.40 -2.03
N ALA A 145 -4.77 -5.58 -2.91
CA ALA A 145 -6.14 -5.10 -2.79
C ALA A 145 -7.10 -6.08 -3.47
N VAL A 146 -8.22 -6.35 -2.82
CA VAL A 146 -9.24 -7.28 -3.30
C VAL A 146 -10.32 -6.47 -4.00
N GLY A 147 -10.54 -6.69 -5.29
CA GLY A 147 -11.67 -6.10 -6.03
C GLY A 147 -13.03 -6.64 -5.54
N LYS A 148 -14.14 -6.08 -6.05
CA LYS A 148 -15.49 -6.48 -5.65
C LYS A 148 -15.77 -7.99 -5.82
N GLU A 149 -15.19 -8.61 -6.85
CA GLU A 149 -15.37 -10.03 -7.17
C GLU A 149 -14.46 -10.96 -6.34
N LEU A 150 -13.46 -10.42 -5.70
CA LEU A 150 -12.46 -11.16 -4.93
C LEU A 150 -12.85 -11.25 -3.45
N ALA A 151 -14.14 -11.46 -3.16
CA ALA A 151 -14.63 -11.77 -1.81
C ALA A 151 -14.04 -13.09 -1.27
N LYS A 152 -13.46 -13.93 -2.12
CA LYS A 152 -12.77 -15.17 -1.75
C LYS A 152 -11.34 -14.87 -1.31
N ARG A 153 -11.18 -14.46 -0.08
CA ARG A 153 -9.87 -14.32 0.60
C ARG A 153 -9.39 -15.68 1.10
N ASP A 154 -9.25 -16.64 0.20
CA ASP A 154 -8.69 -17.95 0.53
C ASP A 154 -7.16 -17.96 0.43
N ALA A 155 -6.54 -18.98 1.02
CA ALA A 155 -5.09 -19.10 1.02
C ALA A 155 -4.48 -19.22 -0.38
N ARG A 156 -5.20 -19.82 -1.35
CA ARG A 156 -4.73 -19.98 -2.73
C ARG A 156 -4.63 -18.64 -3.43
N TYR A 157 -5.67 -17.82 -3.34
CA TYR A 157 -5.70 -16.50 -3.96
C TYR A 157 -4.67 -15.55 -3.32
N LEU A 158 -4.60 -15.54 -1.97
CA LEU A 158 -3.64 -14.67 -1.27
C LEU A 158 -2.19 -15.11 -1.51
N SER A 159 -1.91 -16.43 -1.59
CA SER A 159 -0.60 -16.95 -2.00
C SER A 159 -0.21 -16.48 -3.40
N LEU A 160 -1.15 -16.56 -4.37
CA LEU A 160 -0.93 -16.09 -5.74
C LEU A 160 -0.57 -14.60 -5.74
N SER A 161 -1.40 -13.77 -5.10
CA SER A 161 -1.23 -12.32 -5.12
C SER A 161 0.06 -11.87 -4.40
N CYS A 162 0.38 -12.48 -3.25
CA CYS A 162 1.62 -12.19 -2.51
C CYS A 162 2.85 -12.63 -3.29
N ARG A 163 2.79 -13.80 -3.93
CA ARG A 163 3.90 -14.30 -4.75
C ARG A 163 4.12 -13.42 -5.97
N ILE A 164 3.09 -13.02 -6.70
CA ILE A 164 3.21 -12.09 -7.83
C ILE A 164 3.86 -10.78 -7.37
N ALA A 165 3.40 -10.19 -6.25
CA ALA A 165 4.01 -8.98 -5.71
C ALA A 165 5.53 -9.13 -5.48
N ALA A 166 5.94 -10.24 -4.88
CA ALA A 166 7.35 -10.53 -4.62
C ALA A 166 8.17 -10.75 -5.90
N GLU A 167 7.60 -11.43 -6.91
CA GLU A 167 8.25 -11.66 -8.22
C GLU A 167 8.44 -10.33 -9.00
N PHE A 168 7.57 -9.34 -8.79
CA PHE A 168 7.74 -7.99 -9.34
C PHE A 168 8.70 -7.11 -8.49
N GLY A 169 9.37 -7.69 -7.49
CA GLY A 169 10.42 -7.03 -6.73
C GLY A 169 9.94 -6.29 -5.47
N ALA A 170 8.69 -6.42 -5.05
CA ALA A 170 8.26 -5.85 -3.78
C ALA A 170 9.09 -6.40 -2.62
N HIS A 171 9.52 -5.51 -1.72
CA HIS A 171 10.37 -5.86 -0.57
C HIS A 171 9.58 -6.36 0.64
N MET A 172 8.31 -6.01 0.70
CA MET A 172 7.32 -6.43 1.70
C MET A 172 5.95 -6.52 1.02
N VAL A 173 5.06 -7.35 1.55
CA VAL A 173 3.69 -7.46 1.05
C VAL A 173 2.71 -7.27 2.20
N LYS A 174 1.70 -6.42 2.00
CA LYS A 174 0.54 -6.31 2.88
C LYS A 174 -0.63 -7.06 2.27
N THR A 175 -1.20 -8.00 3.04
CA THR A 175 -2.35 -8.80 2.60
C THR A 175 -3.32 -9.05 3.75
N TYR A 176 -4.43 -9.73 3.47
CA TYR A 176 -5.42 -10.10 4.47
C TYR A 176 -5.07 -11.42 5.15
N TYR A 177 -5.60 -11.62 6.35
CA TYR A 177 -5.60 -12.93 7.01
C TYR A 177 -6.68 -13.83 6.42
N CYS A 178 -6.40 -15.13 6.34
CA CYS A 178 -7.35 -16.18 5.96
C CYS A 178 -7.04 -17.49 6.71
N ASP A 179 -7.93 -18.45 6.58
CA ASP A 179 -7.63 -19.81 7.02
C ASP A 179 -6.41 -20.35 6.26
N ASP A 180 -5.62 -21.22 6.89
CA ASP A 180 -4.38 -21.76 6.33
C ASP A 180 -3.33 -20.68 5.98
N PHE A 181 -3.28 -19.56 6.69
CA PHE A 181 -2.40 -18.44 6.38
C PHE A 181 -0.91 -18.80 6.37
N GLN A 182 -0.51 -19.87 7.07
CA GLN A 182 0.84 -20.43 7.00
C GLN A 182 1.26 -20.79 5.57
N LYS A 183 0.32 -21.24 4.72
CA LYS A 183 0.57 -21.52 3.30
C LYS A 183 0.87 -20.25 2.51
N VAL A 184 0.18 -19.14 2.85
CA VAL A 184 0.45 -17.82 2.24
C VAL A 184 1.85 -17.36 2.60
N VAL A 185 2.22 -17.43 3.88
CA VAL A 185 3.56 -17.05 4.35
C VAL A 185 4.64 -17.91 3.70
N ALA A 186 4.46 -19.23 3.67
CA ALA A 186 5.43 -20.17 3.08
C ALA A 186 5.63 -19.97 1.56
N SER A 187 4.62 -19.45 0.85
CA SER A 187 4.67 -19.24 -0.59
C SER A 187 5.27 -17.90 -1.02
N CYS A 188 5.48 -16.96 -0.09
CA CYS A 188 5.97 -15.60 -0.36
C CYS A 188 7.40 -15.44 0.19
N PRO A 189 8.40 -15.11 -0.66
CA PRO A 189 9.80 -15.02 -0.23
C PRO A 189 10.16 -13.72 0.52
N VAL A 190 9.21 -12.79 0.64
CA VAL A 190 9.39 -11.51 1.35
C VAL A 190 8.47 -11.40 2.56
N PRO A 191 8.79 -10.55 3.56
CA PRO A 191 7.97 -10.40 4.75
C PRO A 191 6.52 -10.02 4.43
N ILE A 192 5.56 -10.71 5.08
CA ILE A 192 4.13 -10.41 4.96
C ILE A 192 3.64 -9.66 6.20
N ILE A 193 2.91 -8.57 5.97
CA ILE A 193 2.26 -7.74 6.97
C ILE A 193 0.73 -7.90 6.81
N VAL A 194 0.03 -8.23 7.90
CA VAL A 194 -1.41 -8.50 7.82
C VAL A 194 -2.23 -7.21 7.98
N ALA A 195 -3.15 -6.99 7.04
CA ALA A 195 -4.11 -5.88 7.06
C ALA A 195 -5.21 -6.11 8.09
N GLY A 196 -5.56 -5.09 8.87
CA GLY A 196 -6.64 -5.17 9.87
C GLY A 196 -8.06 -5.30 9.31
N GLY A 197 -8.29 -4.90 8.07
CA GLY A 197 -9.62 -4.93 7.46
C GLY A 197 -10.61 -3.88 8.01
N PRO A 198 -11.93 -4.12 7.90
CA PRO A 198 -12.96 -3.30 8.51
C PRO A 198 -12.85 -3.30 10.04
N LYS A 199 -13.55 -2.36 10.72
CA LYS A 199 -13.69 -2.39 12.17
C LYS A 199 -14.48 -3.64 12.60
N ILE A 200 -13.89 -4.39 13.52
CA ILE A 200 -14.48 -5.55 14.22
C ILE A 200 -14.34 -5.33 15.73
N PRO A 201 -14.99 -6.15 16.58
CA PRO A 201 -14.82 -6.08 18.03
C PRO A 201 -13.35 -6.13 18.46
N GLU A 202 -12.99 -5.47 19.56
CA GLU A 202 -11.62 -5.32 20.01
C GLU A 202 -10.92 -6.67 20.27
N ARG A 203 -11.66 -7.63 20.88
CA ARG A 203 -11.13 -8.98 21.13
C ARG A 203 -10.81 -9.71 19.82
N ASP A 204 -11.71 -9.61 18.83
CA ASP A 204 -11.56 -10.26 17.53
C ASP A 204 -10.37 -9.66 16.75
N ALA A 205 -10.16 -8.35 16.85
CA ALA A 205 -9.01 -7.68 16.25
C ALA A 205 -7.67 -8.06 16.92
N LEU A 206 -7.68 -8.33 18.22
CA LEU A 206 -6.52 -8.89 18.94
C LEU A 206 -6.30 -10.35 18.56
N GLU A 207 -7.36 -11.13 18.37
CA GLU A 207 -7.29 -12.52 17.91
C GLU A 207 -6.73 -12.60 16.48
N LEU A 208 -7.22 -11.75 15.58
CA LEU A 208 -6.67 -11.59 14.23
C LEU A 208 -5.15 -11.30 14.30
N THR A 209 -4.73 -10.38 15.16
CA THR A 209 -3.31 -10.07 15.37
C THR A 209 -2.53 -11.30 15.85
N TYR A 210 -3.02 -11.97 16.89
CA TYR A 210 -2.38 -13.12 17.47
C TYR A 210 -2.23 -14.26 16.47
N ASN A 211 -3.31 -14.61 15.77
CA ASN A 211 -3.31 -15.67 14.78
C ASN A 211 -2.38 -15.34 13.58
N SER A 212 -2.33 -14.09 13.15
CA SER A 212 -1.42 -13.63 12.10
C SER A 212 0.04 -13.84 12.47
N ILE A 213 0.43 -13.43 13.67
CA ILE A 213 1.81 -13.56 14.17
C ILE A 213 2.16 -15.04 14.36
N ARG A 214 1.24 -15.86 14.89
CA ARG A 214 1.43 -17.31 15.05
C ARG A 214 1.58 -18.04 13.72
N ALA A 215 0.90 -17.55 12.68
CA ALA A 215 1.01 -18.10 11.33
C ALA A 215 2.26 -17.64 10.56
N GLY A 216 3.12 -16.81 11.17
CA GLY A 216 4.41 -16.40 10.59
C GLY A 216 4.41 -15.03 9.91
N ALA A 217 3.37 -14.20 10.10
CA ALA A 217 3.41 -12.82 9.62
C ALA A 217 4.53 -12.01 10.30
N ALA A 218 5.18 -11.14 9.52
CA ALA A 218 6.19 -10.21 10.01
C ALA A 218 5.58 -8.98 10.73
N GLY A 219 4.27 -8.92 10.87
CA GLY A 219 3.60 -7.84 11.58
C GLY A 219 2.17 -7.62 11.12
N VAL A 220 1.61 -6.52 11.62
CA VAL A 220 0.28 -6.07 11.23
C VAL A 220 0.29 -4.61 10.81
N ASP A 221 -0.57 -4.26 9.85
CA ASP A 221 -0.86 -2.88 9.47
C ASP A 221 -2.35 -2.61 9.66
N MET A 222 -2.66 -2.01 10.81
CA MET A 222 -4.02 -1.80 11.26
C MET A 222 -4.38 -0.33 11.29
N GLY A 223 -5.55 -0.01 10.74
CA GLY A 223 -6.14 1.32 10.78
C GLY A 223 -7.39 1.33 11.66
N ARG A 224 -8.54 1.05 11.05
CA ARG A 224 -9.88 1.13 11.66
C ARG A 224 -10.00 0.37 12.99
N ASN A 225 -9.39 -0.80 13.10
CA ASN A 225 -9.41 -1.57 14.35
C ASN A 225 -8.65 -0.90 15.50
N ILE A 226 -7.77 0.06 15.21
CA ILE A 226 -7.08 0.86 16.24
C ILE A 226 -7.84 2.17 16.46
N TRP A 227 -7.91 3.05 15.45
CA TRP A 227 -8.40 4.40 15.67
C TRP A 227 -9.93 4.54 15.74
N GLN A 228 -10.73 3.55 15.28
CA GLN A 228 -12.17 3.48 15.54
C GLN A 228 -12.54 2.78 16.86
N SER A 229 -11.57 2.22 17.59
CA SER A 229 -11.82 1.77 18.95
C SER A 229 -12.24 2.94 19.84
N GLN A 230 -13.04 2.66 20.88
CA GLN A 230 -13.33 3.65 21.91
C GLN A 230 -12.07 4.04 22.71
N TYR A 231 -11.09 3.13 22.77
CA TYR A 231 -9.83 3.29 23.50
C TYR A 231 -8.62 3.02 22.60
N PRO A 232 -8.34 3.88 21.61
CA PRO A 232 -7.34 3.60 20.58
C PRO A 232 -5.92 3.44 21.12
N VAL A 233 -5.55 4.15 22.20
CA VAL A 233 -4.26 3.99 22.85
C VAL A 233 -4.15 2.64 23.56
N ALA A 234 -5.21 2.18 24.22
CA ALA A 234 -5.24 0.85 24.83
C ALA A 234 -5.14 -0.24 23.74
N MET A 235 -5.86 -0.03 22.62
CA MET A 235 -5.90 -0.99 21.51
C MET A 235 -4.53 -1.15 20.84
N ILE A 236 -3.87 -0.07 20.45
CA ILE A 236 -2.55 -0.17 19.80
C ILE A 236 -1.49 -0.76 20.74
N ARG A 237 -1.57 -0.47 22.05
CA ARG A 237 -0.65 -1.05 23.03
C ARG A 237 -0.87 -2.55 23.22
N ALA A 238 -2.11 -3.03 23.19
CA ALA A 238 -2.43 -4.46 23.26
C ALA A 238 -1.97 -5.20 21.99
N VAL A 239 -2.19 -4.61 20.79
CA VAL A 239 -1.64 -5.12 19.52
C VAL A 239 -0.12 -5.23 19.60
N ARG A 240 0.55 -4.17 20.08
CA ARG A 240 2.01 -4.14 20.24
C ARG A 240 2.52 -5.23 21.19
N ALA A 241 1.80 -5.51 22.27
CA ALA A 241 2.17 -6.58 23.23
C ALA A 241 2.14 -7.97 22.58
N ILE A 242 1.18 -8.25 21.70
CA ILE A 242 1.15 -9.50 20.92
C ILE A 242 2.36 -9.56 19.97
N VAL A 243 2.62 -8.49 19.20
CA VAL A 243 3.63 -8.48 18.15
C VAL A 243 5.05 -8.55 18.72
N HIS A 244 5.35 -7.80 19.77
CA HIS A 244 6.71 -7.63 20.29
C HIS A 244 7.01 -8.33 21.60
N SER A 245 5.98 -8.57 22.44
CA SER A 245 6.18 -9.15 23.79
C SER A 245 5.63 -10.57 23.91
N ASN A 246 5.21 -11.18 22.79
CA ASN A 246 4.68 -12.53 22.72
C ASN A 246 3.46 -12.79 23.64
N TYR A 247 2.65 -11.76 23.91
CA TYR A 247 1.41 -11.93 24.65
C TYR A 247 0.45 -12.85 23.88
N ASN A 248 -0.20 -13.76 24.59
CA ASN A 248 -1.33 -14.48 24.03
C ASN A 248 -2.59 -13.58 24.00
N LEU A 249 -3.65 -14.07 23.39
CA LEU A 249 -4.90 -13.32 23.21
C LEU A 249 -5.47 -12.84 24.56
N ASP A 250 -5.54 -13.71 25.57
CA ASP A 250 -6.16 -13.37 26.86
C ASP A 250 -5.33 -12.36 27.65
N GLN A 251 -4.00 -12.47 27.62
CA GLN A 251 -3.10 -11.48 28.21
C GLN A 251 -3.25 -10.11 27.55
N ALA A 252 -3.29 -10.07 26.21
CA ALA A 252 -3.45 -8.84 25.46
C ALA A 252 -4.83 -8.20 25.69
N TYR A 253 -5.89 -9.00 25.71
CA TYR A 253 -7.23 -8.51 25.99
C TYR A 253 -7.39 -8.00 27.43
N LYS A 254 -6.83 -8.71 28.42
CA LYS A 254 -6.77 -8.23 29.82
C LYS A 254 -6.01 -6.90 29.94
N MET A 255 -4.87 -6.77 29.24
CA MET A 255 -4.11 -5.52 29.16
C MET A 255 -4.95 -4.39 28.54
N PHE A 256 -5.65 -4.66 27.42
CA PHE A 256 -6.57 -3.72 26.80
C PHE A 256 -7.62 -3.23 27.80
N GLN A 257 -8.30 -4.13 28.49
CA GLN A 257 -9.35 -3.80 29.45
C GLN A 257 -8.81 -2.96 30.63
N GLN A 258 -7.63 -3.28 31.14
CA GLN A 258 -7.00 -2.51 32.21
C GLN A 258 -6.65 -1.09 31.77
N LEU A 259 -6.07 -0.94 30.58
CA LEU A 259 -5.73 0.37 30.02
C LEU A 259 -6.97 1.20 29.67
N ALA A 260 -8.04 0.56 29.20
CA ALA A 260 -9.30 1.23 28.87
C ALA A 260 -9.98 1.83 30.10
N LYS A 261 -9.94 1.17 31.27
CA LYS A 261 -10.51 1.70 32.53
C LYS A 261 -9.90 3.02 32.99
N GLY A 262 -8.63 3.28 32.64
CA GLY A 262 -7.89 4.49 32.99
C GLY A 262 -7.94 5.61 31.93
N GLN A 263 -8.70 5.44 30.86
CA GLN A 263 -8.78 6.43 29.77
C GLN A 263 -10.21 6.92 29.58
N PRO A 264 -10.43 8.24 29.33
CA PRO A 264 -11.74 8.70 28.88
C PRO A 264 -12.03 8.06 27.50
N PRO A 265 -13.29 7.63 27.24
CA PRO A 265 -13.68 7.14 25.92
C PRO A 265 -13.47 8.24 24.88
N GLN A 266 -12.97 7.89 23.73
CA GLN A 266 -12.82 8.83 22.61
C GLN A 266 -14.23 9.25 22.15
N GLN A 267 -14.58 10.51 22.35
CA GLN A 267 -15.87 11.05 21.89
C GLN A 267 -15.92 10.97 20.35
N ASN A 268 -17.03 10.49 19.82
CA ASN A 268 -17.33 10.60 18.39
C ASN A 268 -17.33 12.10 18.07
N GLY A 269 -16.61 12.51 17.04
CA GLY A 269 -16.52 13.90 16.61
C GLY A 269 -17.92 14.49 16.42
N GLY A 270 -18.39 15.22 17.45
CA GLY A 270 -19.64 15.93 17.38
C GLY A 270 -19.53 17.05 16.35
N ASN A 271 -20.55 17.16 15.51
CA ASN A 271 -20.89 18.25 14.59
C ASN A 271 -19.73 19.12 14.11
N PHE A 272 -19.29 18.87 12.90
CA PHE A 272 -18.25 19.60 12.15
C PHE A 272 -18.54 21.09 11.94
N ASN A 273 -19.71 21.63 12.37
CA ASN A 273 -20.19 22.95 11.96
C ASN A 273 -20.09 24.08 13.00
N GLN A 274 -19.48 23.90 14.16
CA GLN A 274 -19.59 24.96 15.18
C GLN A 274 -18.30 25.58 15.70
N ASN A 275 -17.10 25.39 15.15
CA ASN A 275 -15.97 26.24 15.56
C ASN A 275 -14.81 26.20 14.54
N ARG A 276 -15.06 26.62 13.30
CA ARG A 276 -13.97 27.22 12.52
C ARG A 276 -13.89 28.69 12.94
N PRO A 277 -12.75 29.15 13.50
CA PRO A 277 -12.54 30.58 13.60
C PRO A 277 -12.67 31.19 12.19
N ASN A 278 -13.61 32.09 12.01
CA ASN A 278 -13.74 32.83 10.78
C ASN A 278 -12.42 33.59 10.54
N PRO A 279 -11.64 33.30 9.48
CA PRO A 279 -10.35 33.97 9.27
C PRO A 279 -10.48 35.46 9.02
N ASN A 280 -11.71 36.00 8.95
CA ASN A 280 -11.99 37.43 8.80
C ASN A 280 -12.33 38.17 10.11
N GLN A 281 -12.35 37.51 11.29
CA GLN A 281 -12.68 38.18 12.53
C GLN A 281 -11.49 38.85 13.26
N ASN A 282 -10.27 38.71 12.79
CA ASN A 282 -9.08 39.33 13.39
C ASN A 282 -8.35 40.27 12.41
N ARG A 283 -9.08 41.05 11.62
CA ARG A 283 -8.47 42.23 11.00
C ARG A 283 -8.72 43.40 11.94
N PRO A 284 -7.67 44.08 12.49
CA PRO A 284 -7.84 45.34 13.17
C PRO A 284 -8.54 46.32 12.25
N ASN A 285 -9.58 46.99 12.74
CA ASN A 285 -10.26 48.08 12.05
C ASN A 285 -9.22 49.16 11.67
N GLN A 286 -8.73 49.15 10.45
CA GLN A 286 -8.05 50.30 9.88
C GLN A 286 -9.12 51.34 9.51
N PRO A 287 -8.98 52.60 9.91
CA PRO A 287 -9.91 53.67 9.55
C PRO A 287 -9.90 53.83 8.02
N ARG A 288 -11.08 53.77 7.42
CA ARG A 288 -11.27 54.10 6.00
C ARG A 288 -10.88 55.55 5.78
N PRO A 289 -10.06 55.91 4.77
CA PRO A 289 -9.83 57.32 4.41
C PRO A 289 -11.16 57.95 4.02
N GLN A 290 -11.53 59.04 4.65
CA GLN A 290 -12.66 59.88 4.27
C GLN A 290 -12.39 60.46 2.89
N GLN A 291 -13.19 60.11 1.91
CA GLN A 291 -13.23 60.77 0.60
C GLN A 291 -13.91 62.13 0.78
N ASN A 292 -13.12 63.17 0.60
CA ASN A 292 -13.53 64.56 0.57
C ASN A 292 -14.57 64.76 -0.54
N GLN A 293 -15.81 65.07 -0.15
CA GLN A 293 -16.87 65.52 -1.06
C GLN A 293 -16.65 67.02 -1.32
N ASN A 294 -15.93 67.37 -2.38
CA ASN A 294 -16.02 68.67 -3.01
C ASN A 294 -15.67 68.50 -4.50
N ARG A 295 -16.72 68.37 -5.31
CA ARG A 295 -16.66 68.56 -6.76
C ARG A 295 -17.81 69.41 -7.20
N PRO A 296 -17.56 70.55 -7.89
CA PRO A 296 -18.61 71.47 -8.29
C PRO A 296 -19.50 70.91 -9.38
N GLN A 297 -20.77 71.23 -9.32
CA GLN A 297 -21.77 70.97 -10.33
C GLN A 297 -21.45 71.81 -11.59
N GLY A 298 -21.15 71.16 -12.70
CA GLY A 298 -21.05 71.76 -14.01
C GLY A 298 -22.15 71.22 -14.91
N ASN A 299 -22.96 72.15 -15.52
CA ASN A 299 -24.12 72.02 -16.38
C ASN A 299 -23.92 71.01 -17.53
N ARG A 300 -24.91 70.17 -17.75
CA ARG A 300 -25.14 69.42 -18.99
C ARG A 300 -26.04 70.23 -19.94
N PRO A 301 -25.73 70.33 -21.23
CA PRO A 301 -26.74 70.51 -22.26
C PRO A 301 -27.11 69.15 -22.85
N ASN A 302 -28.41 69.04 -22.95
CA ASN A 302 -29.14 67.97 -23.63
C ASN A 302 -29.00 68.07 -25.11
N GLN A 303 -28.55 67.01 -25.80
CA GLN A 303 -28.82 66.90 -27.24
C GLN A 303 -29.09 65.44 -27.63
N ASN A 304 -30.37 65.29 -27.97
CA ASN A 304 -30.95 64.21 -28.74
C ASN A 304 -30.37 64.17 -30.12
N ARG A 305 -29.94 62.99 -30.66
CA ARG A 305 -30.20 62.61 -32.08
C ARG A 305 -29.77 61.17 -32.38
N ASN A 306 -30.78 60.50 -32.71
CA ASN A 306 -31.01 59.42 -33.68
C ASN A 306 -29.86 58.95 -34.59
N GLN A 307 -29.86 57.56 -34.70
CA GLN A 307 -29.71 56.80 -35.97
C GLN A 307 -28.31 56.50 -36.51
N ASN A 308 -28.17 55.20 -36.70
CA ASN A 308 -27.47 54.49 -37.77
C ASN A 308 -26.24 53.60 -37.26
N ARG A 309 -26.58 52.38 -37.29
CA ARG A 309 -25.64 51.27 -37.30
C ARG A 309 -24.94 51.16 -38.64
N PRO A 310 -23.66 50.95 -38.75
CA PRO A 310 -23.13 49.97 -39.69
C PRO A 310 -22.31 48.89 -39.04
N GLN A 311 -22.48 47.66 -39.55
CA GLN A 311 -21.67 46.52 -39.32
C GLN A 311 -20.22 46.76 -39.74
N GLY A 312 -19.27 46.53 -38.92
CA GLY A 312 -17.84 46.62 -39.20
C GLY A 312 -17.05 45.54 -38.49
N ASN A 313 -16.52 44.63 -39.27
CA ASN A 313 -15.54 43.56 -39.07
C ASN A 313 -14.70 43.64 -37.82
N ARG A 314 -14.69 42.51 -37.07
CA ARG A 314 -13.68 42.19 -36.04
C ARG A 314 -12.37 41.85 -36.75
N PRO A 315 -11.22 42.45 -36.38
CA PRO A 315 -9.93 42.01 -36.85
C PRO A 315 -9.46 40.76 -36.06
N ASN A 316 -8.91 39.82 -36.80
CA ASN A 316 -8.24 38.61 -36.36
C ASN A 316 -6.93 38.98 -35.61
N PRO A 317 -6.64 38.44 -34.38
CA PRO A 317 -5.47 38.84 -33.60
C PRO A 317 -4.21 38.04 -33.92
N ASN A 318 -3.94 37.63 -35.16
CA ASN A 318 -2.78 36.78 -35.48
C ASN A 318 -1.87 37.32 -36.61
N GLN A 319 -1.58 38.61 -36.63
CA GLN A 319 -0.48 39.11 -37.48
C GLN A 319 0.20 40.29 -36.76
N ASN A 320 1.41 40.08 -36.32
CA ASN A 320 2.55 40.96 -36.10
C ASN A 320 3.28 40.64 -34.78
N ARG A 321 4.18 39.63 -34.86
CA ARG A 321 5.32 39.50 -33.95
C ARG A 321 6.58 39.80 -34.78
N PRO A 322 7.43 40.74 -34.37
CA PRO A 322 8.71 40.98 -35.03
C PRO A 322 9.66 39.77 -34.75
N GLN A 323 10.32 39.29 -35.79
CA GLN A 323 11.43 38.35 -35.72
C GLN A 323 12.62 39.06 -35.05
N GLY A 324 12.86 38.72 -33.78
CA GLY A 324 14.11 39.03 -33.09
C GLY A 324 15.08 37.89 -33.28
N ASN A 325 16.25 38.20 -33.90
CA ASN A 325 17.39 37.32 -34.08
C ASN A 325 17.81 36.70 -32.71
N ARG A 326 17.72 35.37 -32.58
CA ARG A 326 18.43 34.64 -31.53
C ARG A 326 19.82 34.24 -32.06
N PRO A 327 20.90 34.49 -31.32
CA PRO A 327 22.21 34.01 -31.70
C PRO A 327 22.30 32.49 -31.60
N ASN A 328 22.87 31.85 -32.58
CA ASN A 328 23.19 30.43 -32.66
C ASN A 328 24.28 30.07 -31.63
N PRO A 329 24.10 29.11 -30.67
CA PRO A 329 25.10 28.80 -29.66
C PRO A 329 26.22 27.85 -30.11
N ASN A 330 26.47 27.69 -31.42
CA ASN A 330 27.43 26.69 -31.93
C ASN A 330 28.66 27.25 -32.60
N GLN A 331 29.13 28.45 -32.24
CA GLN A 331 30.45 28.91 -32.65
C GLN A 331 31.27 29.27 -31.41
N ASN A 332 32.06 28.32 -30.97
CA ASN A 332 33.33 28.40 -30.24
C ASN A 332 33.54 27.15 -29.36
N ARG A 333 33.99 26.06 -29.99
CA ARG A 333 34.72 24.98 -29.32
C ARG A 333 36.04 24.78 -30.06
N PRO A 334 37.18 24.81 -29.35
CA PRO A 334 38.47 24.47 -29.93
C PRO A 334 38.56 22.99 -30.29
N ASN A 335 39.19 22.67 -31.42
CA ASN A 335 39.49 21.34 -31.92
C ASN A 335 40.30 20.53 -30.89
N GLN A 336 39.72 19.43 -30.40
CA GLN A 336 40.46 18.33 -29.78
C GLN A 336 40.46 17.14 -30.75
N PRO A 337 41.58 16.40 -30.88
CA PRO A 337 41.71 15.29 -31.84
C PRO A 337 40.84 14.10 -31.42
N ARG A 338 40.17 13.52 -32.40
CA ARG A 338 39.40 12.30 -32.30
C ARG A 338 40.30 11.09 -32.10
N PRO A 339 40.03 10.16 -31.15
CA PRO A 339 40.69 8.86 -31.13
C PRO A 339 40.17 7.99 -32.29
N GLN A 340 41.06 7.34 -32.99
CA GLN A 340 40.79 6.37 -34.07
C GLN A 340 40.03 5.16 -33.53
N GLN A 341 38.85 4.86 -34.09
CA GLN A 341 38.15 3.62 -33.90
C GLN A 341 38.81 2.52 -34.72
N ASN A 342 39.36 1.52 -34.03
CA ASN A 342 39.74 0.23 -34.62
C ASN A 342 38.47 -0.55 -34.95
N GLN A 343 38.32 -0.95 -36.20
CA GLN A 343 37.31 -1.87 -36.70
C GLN A 343 37.57 -3.29 -36.15
N PRO A 344 36.54 -4.03 -35.73
CA PRO A 344 36.66 -5.48 -35.44
C PRO A 344 36.50 -6.28 -36.72
N GLN A 345 37.52 -7.08 -37.02
CA GLN A 345 37.53 -8.08 -38.06
C GLN A 345 36.68 -9.30 -37.64
N ASN A 346 35.84 -9.74 -38.58
CA ASN A 346 35.33 -11.10 -38.91
C ASN A 346 35.06 -12.08 -37.76
N ARG A 347 33.77 -12.33 -37.55
CA ARG A 347 33.23 -13.58 -36.98
C ARG A 347 32.98 -14.58 -38.10
N PRO A 348 33.40 -15.87 -37.97
CA PRO A 348 33.02 -16.92 -38.90
C PRO A 348 31.62 -17.51 -38.53
N ASN A 349 30.89 -17.87 -39.57
CA ASN A 349 29.59 -18.51 -39.61
C ASN A 349 29.69 -20.01 -39.19
N PRO A 350 28.83 -20.56 -38.31
CA PRO A 350 28.82 -21.96 -37.96
C PRO A 350 27.80 -22.73 -38.81
N ASN A 351 28.24 -23.29 -39.92
CA ASN A 351 27.56 -24.44 -40.52
C ASN A 351 28.50 -25.11 -41.54
N GLN A 352 29.07 -26.24 -41.15
CA GLN A 352 29.26 -27.43 -42.03
C GLN A 352 30.01 -28.56 -41.29
N THR A 353 29.26 -29.60 -40.97
CA THR A 353 29.41 -31.03 -41.30
C THR A 353 30.75 -31.75 -41.03
N LYS A 354 30.65 -32.74 -40.09
CA LYS A 354 31.18 -34.12 -40.12
C LYS A 354 32.60 -34.40 -40.62
N GLN A 355 33.43 -34.98 -39.74
CA GLN A 355 34.03 -36.33 -39.85
C GLN A 355 35.12 -36.60 -38.82
N ASN A 356 34.97 -37.70 -38.08
CA ASN A 356 36.00 -38.41 -37.28
C ASN A 356 36.90 -39.17 -38.28
N PRO A 357 38.15 -39.69 -38.00
CA PRO A 357 38.56 -40.36 -36.77
C PRO A 357 40.08 -40.32 -36.44
N ASN A 358 40.36 -40.70 -35.19
CA ASN A 358 41.51 -41.56 -34.76
C ASN A 358 42.90 -40.98 -34.51
N GLN A 359 43.37 -41.39 -33.34
CA GLN A 359 44.74 -41.80 -32.96
C GLN A 359 45.60 -40.87 -32.12
N GLN A 360 45.92 -41.47 -30.98
CA GLN A 360 47.23 -41.58 -30.29
C GLN A 360 47.51 -40.72 -29.07
N ARG A 361 47.54 -41.48 -27.94
CA ARG A 361 48.31 -41.21 -26.72
C ARG A 361 49.83 -41.22 -26.99
N PRO A 362 50.68 -40.54 -26.17
CA PRO A 362 51.32 -41.26 -25.06
C PRO A 362 51.49 -40.46 -23.74
N GLN A 363 51.32 -41.17 -22.68
CA GLN A 363 52.08 -41.37 -21.44
C GLN A 363 53.25 -40.45 -21.12
N ASN A 364 53.25 -39.93 -19.83
CA ASN A 364 54.37 -40.15 -18.91
C ASN A 364 54.03 -39.72 -17.48
N LYS A 365 54.18 -40.70 -16.58
CA LYS A 365 54.41 -40.55 -15.12
C LYS A 365 55.95 -40.44 -14.93
N PRO A 366 56.51 -39.99 -13.76
CA PRO A 366 56.60 -40.74 -12.52
C PRO A 366 56.48 -39.93 -11.22
N SER A 367 55.95 -40.49 -10.17
CA SER A 367 56.48 -41.28 -9.03
C SER A 367 56.93 -40.52 -7.78
N GLN A 368 56.36 -41.02 -6.67
CA GLN A 368 56.91 -41.32 -5.32
C GLN A 368 56.84 -40.17 -4.29
N GLN A 369 56.34 -40.36 -3.06
CA GLN A 369 56.69 -41.31 -2.01
C GLN A 369 55.66 -41.31 -0.86
N LYS A 370 55.40 -42.50 -0.34
CA LYS A 370 54.85 -42.78 1.02
C LYS A 370 56.03 -42.87 2.01
N PRO A 371 55.85 -42.80 3.37
CA PRO A 371 55.44 -43.89 4.20
C PRO A 371 54.55 -43.50 5.41
N ASN A 372 53.66 -44.30 5.87
CA ASN A 372 53.66 -45.50 6.69
C ASN A 372 53.19 -45.29 8.15
N GLN A 373 52.20 -46.10 8.50
CA GLN A 373 51.96 -46.84 9.77
C GLN A 373 51.03 -46.23 10.83
N GLY A 374 50.01 -47.07 11.14
CA GLY A 374 49.32 -47.09 12.41
C GLY A 374 47.90 -47.67 12.35
N LYS A 375 47.74 -49.02 12.29
CA LYS A 375 46.54 -49.74 12.77
C LYS A 375 46.79 -50.19 14.20
N PRO A 376 45.82 -50.61 15.06
CA PRO A 376 44.48 -51.18 14.84
C PRO A 376 43.42 -50.73 15.88
N ASN A 377 42.15 -50.90 15.70
CA ASN A 377 41.32 -51.88 16.38
C ASN A 377 39.81 -51.64 16.22
N GLN A 378 39.16 -52.72 16.00
CA GLN A 378 37.77 -53.11 15.87
C GLN A 378 36.85 -52.51 16.92
N ASN A 379 35.63 -52.04 16.49
CA ASN A 379 34.37 -52.54 16.99
C ASN A 379 33.22 -51.96 16.14
N LYS A 380 32.52 -52.84 15.43
CA LYS A 380 31.20 -52.60 14.80
C LYS A 380 30.10 -52.75 15.84
N PRO A 381 29.08 -51.96 15.84
CA PRO A 381 27.71 -52.40 16.11
C PRO A 381 26.87 -52.41 14.82
N GLN A 382 26.15 -53.50 14.68
CA GLN A 382 25.18 -53.77 13.63
C GLN A 382 24.05 -52.74 13.62
N GLN A 383 23.81 -52.11 12.45
CA GLN A 383 22.57 -51.36 12.18
C GLN A 383 21.51 -52.36 11.68
N LYS A 384 20.42 -52.45 12.45
CA LYS A 384 19.16 -53.07 12.04
C LYS A 384 18.48 -52.20 10.97
N GLN A 385 18.15 -52.82 9.83
CA GLN A 385 17.29 -52.24 8.77
C GLN A 385 15.87 -52.01 9.30
N PRO A 386 15.21 -50.88 9.02
CA PRO A 386 13.79 -50.73 9.28
C PRO A 386 12.96 -51.44 8.21
N GLN A 387 12.03 -52.28 8.66
CA GLN A 387 11.02 -52.96 7.86
C GLN A 387 10.05 -51.94 7.27
N ARG A 388 9.69 -52.12 5.97
CA ARG A 388 8.62 -51.38 5.27
C ARG A 388 7.26 -51.64 5.96
N PRO A 389 6.43 -50.61 6.19
CA PRO A 389 5.06 -50.83 6.60
C PRO A 389 4.22 -51.32 5.42
N ALA A 390 3.30 -52.24 5.71
CA ALA A 390 2.36 -52.83 4.78
C ALA A 390 1.41 -51.79 4.16
N GLN A 391 1.12 -51.91 2.86
CA GLN A 391 0.15 -51.13 2.11
C GLN A 391 -1.26 -51.35 2.67
N ALA A 392 -1.88 -50.30 3.13
CA ALA A 392 -3.30 -50.26 3.46
C ALA A 392 -4.14 -50.17 2.17
N LYS A 393 -5.17 -51.01 2.09
CA LYS A 393 -6.17 -51.02 0.99
C LYS A 393 -6.93 -49.70 0.93
N PRO A 394 -7.33 -49.22 -0.26
CA PRO A 394 -8.12 -48.00 -0.40
C PRO A 394 -9.55 -48.17 0.11
N PRO A 395 -10.16 -47.15 0.72
CA PRO A 395 -11.53 -47.20 1.19
C PRO A 395 -12.53 -47.25 0.02
N GLN A 396 -13.54 -48.12 0.18
CA GLN A 396 -14.66 -48.29 -0.74
C GLN A 396 -15.54 -47.03 -0.72
N LYS A 397 -15.99 -46.61 -1.90
CA LYS A 397 -16.98 -45.50 -2.10
C LYS A 397 -18.27 -45.80 -1.38
N PRO A 398 -18.92 -44.82 -0.70
CA PRO A 398 -20.25 -44.96 -0.20
C PRO A 398 -21.30 -44.99 -1.32
N GLN A 399 -22.18 -45.96 -1.27
CA GLN A 399 -23.33 -46.06 -2.16
C GLN A 399 -24.34 -44.95 -1.90
N ASN A 400 -24.82 -44.35 -2.98
CA ASN A 400 -25.90 -43.36 -3.03
C ASN A 400 -27.18 -43.88 -2.37
N LYS A 401 -27.62 -43.31 -1.26
CA LYS A 401 -28.99 -43.35 -0.76
C LYS A 401 -29.74 -42.13 -1.32
N LYS A 402 -30.85 -42.40 -2.02
CA LYS A 402 -31.82 -41.39 -2.51
C LYS A 402 -32.29 -40.47 -1.37
N PRO A 403 -32.45 -39.15 -1.61
CA PRO A 403 -33.01 -38.24 -0.62
C PRO A 403 -34.49 -38.48 -0.44
N ALA A 404 -34.92 -38.57 0.82
CA ALA A 404 -36.33 -38.56 1.21
C ALA A 404 -36.96 -37.19 0.95
N GLN A 405 -38.19 -37.18 0.46
CA GLN A 405 -38.99 -36.00 0.16
C GLN A 405 -39.19 -35.17 1.44
N ALA A 406 -38.77 -33.90 1.40
CA ALA A 406 -39.08 -32.91 2.42
C ALA A 406 -40.55 -32.50 2.32
N LYS A 407 -41.29 -32.67 3.44
CA LYS A 407 -42.64 -32.17 3.63
C LYS A 407 -42.65 -30.64 3.55
N GLN A 408 -43.50 -30.11 2.69
CA GLN A 408 -43.80 -28.67 2.57
C GLN A 408 -44.41 -28.15 3.87
N GLN A 409 -43.81 -27.09 4.43
CA GLN A 409 -44.42 -26.28 5.48
C GLN A 409 -45.42 -25.29 4.87
N PRO A 410 -46.56 -25.00 5.55
CA PRO A 410 -47.56 -24.10 5.02
C PRO A 410 -47.11 -22.62 5.09
N LYS A 411 -47.45 -21.87 4.04
CA LYS A 411 -47.29 -20.43 3.89
C LYS A 411 -47.98 -19.66 5.01
N PRO A 412 -47.39 -18.61 5.61
CA PRO A 412 -48.12 -17.72 6.51
C PRO A 412 -49.16 -16.90 5.76
N ALA A 413 -50.33 -16.74 6.37
CA ALA A 413 -51.45 -15.93 5.87
C ALA A 413 -51.11 -14.44 5.80
N ALA A 414 -51.57 -13.78 4.72
CA ALA A 414 -51.46 -12.36 4.50
C ALA A 414 -52.23 -11.56 5.57
N GLN A 415 -51.61 -10.58 6.19
CA GLN A 415 -52.27 -9.58 7.04
C GLN A 415 -52.98 -8.54 6.17
N PRO A 416 -54.14 -8.03 6.59
CA PRO A 416 -54.91 -7.05 5.82
C PRO A 416 -54.28 -5.67 5.90
N ALA A 417 -54.33 -4.97 4.74
CA ALA A 417 -53.84 -3.61 4.56
C ALA A 417 -54.61 -2.59 5.42
N THR A 418 -53.88 -1.74 6.13
CA THR A 418 -54.41 -0.56 6.81
C THR A 418 -54.76 0.55 5.76
N PRO A 419 -55.92 1.23 5.91
CA PRO A 419 -56.32 2.28 5.00
C PRO A 419 -55.52 3.57 5.22
N ALA A 420 -55.19 4.28 4.10
CA ALA A 420 -54.51 5.57 4.07
C ALA A 420 -55.40 6.68 4.70
N PRO A 421 -54.78 7.69 5.36
CA PRO A 421 -55.52 8.83 5.87
C PRO A 421 -55.90 9.80 4.74
N ALA A 422 -57.13 10.34 4.84
CA ALA A 422 -57.74 11.27 3.90
C ALA A 422 -57.04 12.62 3.91
N ALA A 423 -56.87 13.19 2.72
CA ALA A 423 -56.35 14.53 2.47
C ALA A 423 -57.34 15.61 2.98
N SER A 424 -56.91 16.48 3.88
CA SER A 424 -57.60 17.72 4.24
C SER A 424 -57.29 18.81 3.23
N LYS A 425 -58.37 19.42 2.69
CA LYS A 425 -58.30 20.61 1.82
C LYS A 425 -57.94 21.87 2.62
N PRO A 426 -57.31 22.87 1.98
CA PRO A 426 -56.97 24.11 2.64
C PRO A 426 -58.18 25.09 2.62
N GLN A 427 -58.30 25.82 3.71
CA GLN A 427 -58.88 27.18 3.70
C GLN A 427 -57.75 28.20 3.82
#